data_3d6d5e60b6ed839ee138af80e1d49052
#
_entry.id   3d6d5e60b6ed839ee138af80e1d49052
#
_cell.length_a   1.000
_cell.length_b   1.000
_cell.length_c   1.000
_cell.angle_alpha   90.00
_cell.angle_beta   90.00
_cell.angle_gamma   90.00
#
_symmetry.space_group_name_H-M   'P 1'
#
loop_
_entity.id
_entity.type
_entity.pdbx_description
1 polymer ?
#
loop_
_entity_poly.entity_id
_entity_poly.type
_entity_poly.pdbx_seq_one_letter_code
_entity_poly.pdbx_strand_id
1 'polypeptide(L)'
;MRSRLFSVLSCLFLTATAAQSVQAVDLSTQRQYYDEAKRALAKGDTGPYLRYSQALADYPLEPYLAYDELTARLKTASNAEIEKFLAEHGDLPQANWMKLRWLRWLADRGDWATFVKYYDPKLNFTELDCLNAQYQISHDKKAEGYASAEKLWLTGKSQPAACDALFGIWAADGQLTEQKRWERTKLAAQARNYPLANSLINGLTTLAPRGRLLVDVAQKPELLNQPSRFTPADEPMSDVVSLGLRRLARQDPDKAMALLDGYASSMHFSRDEKVAIAREIGLTLARRFDSRALDVMTKYDPELRDNTVSEWRLRLLLRLARWNDAYELTKRLPQDLATTNRWRYWQARSLELAQPQNPQALTLYKNLARERDFYGFLAADRSQSPYSLNNKPLVLSQALINKVRNTPACAARWSFMHAGRSSTGVASGITSAVISTAMKWSPRPNWPTT
;
A
#
# COMPACT_ATOMS: atom_id res chain seq x y z
N MET A 1 -51.91 88.82 -14.48
CA MET A 1 -52.83 88.51 -13.35
C MET A 1 -52.44 87.12 -12.78
N ARG A 2 -52.08 87.11 -11.49
CA ARG A 2 -52.07 86.04 -10.46
C ARG A 2 -51.66 84.63 -10.92
N SER A 3 -50.36 84.22 -10.73
CA SER A 3 -49.78 83.54 -9.58
C SER A 3 -50.61 82.44 -8.93
N ARG A 4 -50.15 81.19 -8.97
CA ARG A 4 -50.19 80.22 -7.86
C ARG A 4 -49.03 79.28 -7.94
N LEU A 5 -48.06 79.37 -6.99
CA LEU A 5 -47.06 78.31 -6.63
C LEU A 5 -47.78 77.09 -6.05
N PHE A 6 -47.35 75.95 -6.42
CA PHE A 6 -47.55 74.70 -5.65
C PHE A 6 -46.18 74.14 -5.29
N SER A 7 -45.87 74.25 -4.00
CA SER A 7 -44.73 73.53 -3.39
C SER A 7 -45.07 72.04 -3.25
N VAL A 8 -44.28 71.19 -3.84
CA VAL A 8 -44.35 69.75 -3.58
C VAL A 8 -43.14 69.37 -2.69
N LEU A 9 -43.49 69.09 -1.42
CA LEU A 9 -42.54 68.58 -0.38
C LEU A 9 -42.30 67.06 -0.68
N SER A 10 -41.15 66.75 -1.21
CA SER A 10 -40.72 65.34 -1.37
C SER A 10 -40.08 64.83 -0.08
N CYS A 11 -40.78 63.98 0.67
CA CYS A 11 -40.23 63.23 1.77
C CYS A 11 -39.32 62.11 1.21
N LEU A 12 -38.01 62.31 1.31
CA LEU A 12 -37.04 61.24 1.13
C LEU A 12 -37.06 60.32 2.38
N PHE A 13 -37.69 59.16 2.29
CA PHE A 13 -37.47 58.09 3.25
C PHE A 13 -36.13 57.43 2.95
N LEU A 14 -35.08 57.76 3.70
CA LEU A 14 -33.87 56.97 3.79
C LEU A 14 -34.20 55.70 4.56
N THR A 15 -34.41 54.59 3.85
CA THR A 15 -34.37 53.26 4.44
C THR A 15 -32.90 52.89 4.70
N ALA A 16 -32.44 53.16 5.92
CA ALA A 16 -31.17 52.60 6.41
C ALA A 16 -31.35 51.08 6.53
N THR A 17 -30.92 50.33 5.54
CA THR A 17 -30.70 48.90 5.69
C THR A 17 -29.54 48.72 6.65
N ALA A 18 -29.84 48.43 7.92
CA ALA A 18 -28.87 48.00 8.91
C ALA A 18 -28.34 46.66 8.41
N ALA A 19 -27.15 46.66 7.79
CA ALA A 19 -26.36 45.47 7.60
C ALA A 19 -26.02 44.98 9.02
N GLN A 20 -26.76 43.99 9.51
CA GLN A 20 -26.38 43.28 10.73
C GLN A 20 -25.02 42.62 10.44
N SER A 21 -23.96 43.19 10.96
CA SER A 21 -22.66 42.54 11.03
C SER A 21 -22.85 41.26 11.86
N VAL A 22 -22.87 40.13 11.21
CA VAL A 22 -22.78 38.84 11.90
C VAL A 22 -21.48 38.89 12.68
N GLN A 23 -21.56 39.08 13.97
CA GLN A 23 -20.41 39.06 14.86
C GLN A 23 -19.80 37.64 14.72
N ALA A 24 -18.57 37.57 14.26
CA ALA A 24 -17.85 36.29 14.17
C ALA A 24 -17.81 35.63 15.55
N VAL A 25 -18.35 34.44 15.66
CA VAL A 25 -18.37 33.67 16.92
C VAL A 25 -16.93 33.38 17.31
N ASP A 26 -16.58 33.64 18.57
CA ASP A 26 -15.22 33.37 19.05
C ASP A 26 -14.85 31.88 18.97
N LEU A 27 -13.57 31.60 18.85
CA LEU A 27 -13.05 30.25 18.63
C LEU A 27 -13.38 29.28 19.78
N SER A 28 -13.52 29.79 21.03
CA SER A 28 -13.85 28.96 22.19
C SER A 28 -15.28 28.45 22.10
N THR A 29 -16.18 29.33 21.72
CA THR A 29 -17.61 29.03 21.48
C THR A 29 -17.77 28.08 20.28
N GLN A 30 -17.03 28.30 19.18
CA GLN A 30 -17.04 27.37 18.05
C GLN A 30 -16.58 25.96 18.45
N ARG A 31 -15.60 25.82 19.32
CA ARG A 31 -15.17 24.51 19.86
C ARG A 31 -16.28 23.84 20.68
N GLN A 32 -17.00 24.58 21.51
CA GLN A 32 -18.12 24.03 22.27
C GLN A 32 -19.24 23.54 21.34
N TYR A 33 -19.62 24.35 20.35
CA TYR A 33 -20.62 23.96 19.34
C TYR A 33 -20.22 22.75 18.53
N TYR A 34 -18.95 22.67 18.11
CA TYR A 34 -18.41 21.52 17.44
C TYR A 34 -18.51 20.25 18.29
N ASP A 35 -18.14 20.32 19.56
CA ASP A 35 -18.16 19.19 20.48
C ASP A 35 -19.58 18.71 20.78
N GLU A 36 -20.54 19.66 20.91
CA GLU A 36 -21.94 19.34 21.09
C GLU A 36 -22.53 18.68 19.83
N ALA A 37 -22.32 19.26 18.66
CA ALA A 37 -22.76 18.71 17.38
C ALA A 37 -22.18 17.33 17.12
N LYS A 38 -20.88 17.13 17.38
CA LYS A 38 -20.22 15.84 17.20
C LYS A 38 -20.78 14.74 18.11
N ARG A 39 -21.05 15.09 19.38
CA ARG A 39 -21.66 14.14 20.34
C ARG A 39 -23.10 13.78 19.96
N ALA A 40 -23.86 14.73 19.43
CA ALA A 40 -25.21 14.51 18.95
C ALA A 40 -25.25 13.65 17.69
N LEU A 41 -24.42 13.95 16.68
CA LEU A 41 -24.27 13.16 15.46
C LEU A 41 -23.86 11.71 15.74
N ALA A 42 -23.01 11.48 16.73
CA ALA A 42 -22.65 10.12 17.16
C ALA A 42 -23.84 9.30 17.71
N LYS A 43 -24.93 9.98 18.13
CA LYS A 43 -26.18 9.38 18.57
C LYS A 43 -27.29 9.42 17.49
N GLY A 44 -26.95 9.87 16.27
CA GLY A 44 -27.90 10.03 15.18
C GLY A 44 -28.76 11.29 15.24
N ASP A 45 -28.47 12.23 16.18
CA ASP A 45 -29.17 13.50 16.30
C ASP A 45 -28.44 14.61 15.48
N THR A 46 -29.07 15.05 14.40
CA THR A 46 -28.55 16.11 13.51
C THR A 46 -28.91 17.52 13.99
N GLY A 47 -29.82 17.65 14.96
CA GLY A 47 -30.35 18.93 15.41
C GLY A 47 -29.31 19.98 15.85
N PRO A 48 -28.35 19.63 16.74
CA PRO A 48 -27.29 20.55 17.13
C PRO A 48 -26.38 20.95 15.97
N TYR A 49 -26.03 20.05 15.05
CA TYR A 49 -25.24 20.41 13.87
C TYR A 49 -25.94 21.43 13.00
N LEU A 50 -27.23 21.21 12.67
CA LEU A 50 -28.01 22.12 11.85
C LEU A 50 -28.18 23.49 12.53
N ARG A 51 -28.34 23.52 13.87
CA ARG A 51 -28.45 24.76 14.66
C ARG A 51 -27.17 25.57 14.62
N TYR A 52 -26.02 24.93 14.68
CA TYR A 52 -24.72 25.60 14.76
C TYR A 52 -24.01 25.74 13.41
N SER A 53 -24.56 25.23 12.32
CA SER A 53 -23.91 25.18 11.00
C SER A 53 -23.40 26.56 10.55
N GLN A 54 -24.19 27.62 10.74
CA GLN A 54 -23.78 28.98 10.37
C GLN A 54 -22.62 29.50 11.26
N ALA A 55 -22.68 29.24 12.56
CA ALA A 55 -21.63 29.64 13.50
C ALA A 55 -20.32 28.86 13.32
N LEU A 56 -20.40 27.68 12.72
CA LEU A 56 -19.27 26.79 12.44
C LEU A 56 -18.73 26.90 11.01
N ALA A 57 -19.36 27.71 10.14
CA ALA A 57 -19.00 27.77 8.72
C ALA A 57 -17.51 28.05 8.47
N ASP A 58 -16.90 28.90 9.29
CA ASP A 58 -15.47 29.22 9.21
C ASP A 58 -14.61 28.36 10.16
N TYR A 59 -15.21 27.41 10.88
CA TYR A 59 -14.46 26.57 11.82
C TYR A 59 -13.72 25.46 11.08
N PRO A 60 -12.39 25.33 11.25
CA PRO A 60 -11.58 24.41 10.46
C PRO A 60 -11.96 22.92 10.56
N LEU A 61 -12.74 22.53 11.56
CA LEU A 61 -13.22 21.17 11.75
C LEU A 61 -14.68 20.97 11.31
N GLU A 62 -15.36 22.00 10.83
CA GLU A 62 -16.74 21.89 10.32
C GLU A 62 -16.88 20.78 9.27
N PRO A 63 -15.97 20.63 8.27
CA PRO A 63 -16.10 19.60 7.25
C PRO A 63 -16.13 18.15 7.79
N TYR A 64 -15.61 17.94 9.00
CA TYR A 64 -15.69 16.62 9.66
C TYR A 64 -17.10 16.35 10.20
N LEU A 65 -17.83 17.41 10.65
CA LEU A 65 -19.23 17.28 11.03
C LEU A 65 -20.11 17.05 9.79
N ALA A 66 -19.85 17.78 8.71
CA ALA A 66 -20.54 17.58 7.43
C ALA A 66 -20.34 16.13 6.91
N TYR A 67 -19.14 15.59 7.05
CA TYR A 67 -18.89 14.18 6.73
C TYR A 67 -19.70 13.23 7.61
N ASP A 68 -19.72 13.45 8.94
CA ASP A 68 -20.43 12.59 9.88
C ASP A 68 -21.95 12.64 9.61
N GLU A 69 -22.49 13.84 9.35
CA GLU A 69 -23.90 14.07 9.03
C GLU A 69 -24.31 13.40 7.71
N LEU A 70 -23.58 13.64 6.62
CA LEU A 70 -23.82 12.99 5.33
C LEU A 70 -23.70 11.46 5.42
N THR A 71 -22.74 10.97 6.22
CA THR A 71 -22.57 9.53 6.42
C THR A 71 -23.77 8.93 7.16
N ALA A 72 -24.31 9.61 8.18
CA ALA A 72 -25.46 9.14 8.95
C ALA A 72 -26.72 9.01 8.08
N ARG A 73 -26.93 9.95 7.13
CA ARG A 73 -28.10 9.94 6.23
C ARG A 73 -27.76 9.55 4.77
N LEU A 74 -26.68 8.83 4.54
CA LEU A 74 -26.18 8.49 3.19
C LEU A 74 -27.26 7.93 2.26
N LYS A 75 -28.17 7.12 2.80
CA LYS A 75 -29.27 6.50 2.01
C LYS A 75 -30.33 7.49 1.55
N THR A 76 -30.46 8.64 2.20
CA THR A 76 -31.44 9.69 1.90
C THR A 76 -30.80 10.96 1.31
N ALA A 77 -29.48 11.09 1.41
CA ALA A 77 -28.74 12.17 0.79
C ALA A 77 -28.82 12.09 -0.73
N SER A 78 -28.98 13.23 -1.39
CA SER A 78 -28.91 13.32 -2.85
C SER A 78 -27.47 13.16 -3.35
N ASN A 79 -27.29 12.68 -4.58
CA ASN A 79 -25.97 12.63 -5.21
C ASN A 79 -25.33 14.03 -5.26
N ALA A 80 -26.12 15.08 -5.51
CA ALA A 80 -25.63 16.47 -5.57
C ALA A 80 -25.02 16.96 -4.26
N GLU A 81 -25.58 16.58 -3.10
CA GLU A 81 -25.01 16.94 -1.79
C GLU A 81 -23.66 16.26 -1.57
N ILE A 82 -23.54 15.00 -1.95
CA ILE A 82 -22.27 14.24 -1.81
C ILE A 82 -21.23 14.76 -2.81
N GLU A 83 -21.64 15.04 -4.06
CA GLU A 83 -20.77 15.65 -5.07
C GLU A 83 -20.24 17.00 -4.60
N LYS A 84 -21.11 17.84 -4.02
CA LYS A 84 -20.73 19.15 -3.44
C LYS A 84 -19.69 18.96 -2.33
N PHE A 85 -19.96 18.07 -1.37
CA PHE A 85 -19.01 17.76 -0.30
C PHE A 85 -17.64 17.31 -0.85
N LEU A 86 -17.63 16.44 -1.83
CA LEU A 86 -16.39 15.94 -2.43
C LEU A 86 -15.65 17.02 -3.26
N ALA A 87 -16.38 17.95 -3.87
CA ALA A 87 -15.79 19.07 -4.59
C ALA A 87 -15.15 20.10 -3.63
N GLU A 88 -15.80 20.39 -2.51
CA GLU A 88 -15.34 21.37 -1.53
C GLU A 88 -14.28 20.81 -0.57
N HIS A 89 -14.34 19.50 -0.26
CA HIS A 89 -13.54 18.85 0.78
C HIS A 89 -12.81 17.60 0.30
N GLY A 90 -12.55 17.47 -1.00
CA GLY A 90 -11.90 16.29 -1.58
C GLY A 90 -10.45 16.04 -1.14
N ASP A 91 -9.80 17.03 -0.52
CA ASP A 91 -8.46 16.96 0.06
C ASP A 91 -8.46 16.38 1.48
N LEU A 92 -9.62 16.24 2.12
CA LEU A 92 -9.73 15.64 3.45
C LEU A 92 -9.52 14.12 3.40
N PRO A 93 -8.89 13.53 4.43
CA PRO A 93 -8.77 12.08 4.56
C PRO A 93 -10.11 11.34 4.48
N GLN A 94 -11.19 11.97 4.99
CA GLN A 94 -12.55 11.44 4.99
C GLN A 94 -13.18 11.37 3.60
N ALA A 95 -12.72 12.17 2.64
CA ALA A 95 -13.29 12.17 1.29
C ALA A 95 -13.22 10.80 0.62
N ASN A 96 -12.11 10.06 0.78
CA ASN A 96 -11.99 8.71 0.25
C ASN A 96 -12.94 7.72 0.93
N TRP A 97 -13.19 7.87 2.23
CA TRP A 97 -14.17 7.06 2.96
C TRP A 97 -15.61 7.41 2.55
N MET A 98 -15.90 8.70 2.28
CA MET A 98 -17.19 9.11 1.71
C MET A 98 -17.39 8.49 0.33
N LYS A 99 -16.38 8.55 -0.55
CA LYS A 99 -16.42 7.89 -1.86
C LYS A 99 -16.70 6.39 -1.75
N LEU A 100 -15.98 5.68 -0.87
CA LEU A 100 -16.20 4.26 -0.65
C LEU A 100 -17.66 3.97 -0.28
N ARG A 101 -18.20 4.66 0.73
CA ARG A 101 -19.57 4.44 1.22
C ARG A 101 -20.60 4.80 0.17
N TRP A 102 -20.41 5.91 -0.52
CA TRP A 102 -21.31 6.38 -1.57
C TRP A 102 -21.31 5.45 -2.78
N LEU A 103 -20.15 5.07 -3.29
CA LEU A 103 -20.03 4.17 -4.43
C LEU A 103 -20.64 2.79 -4.12
N ARG A 104 -20.47 2.27 -2.91
CA ARG A 104 -21.20 1.05 -2.49
C ARG A 104 -22.70 1.26 -2.56
N TRP A 105 -23.20 2.34 -2.00
CA TRP A 105 -24.63 2.66 -2.02
C TRP A 105 -25.17 2.84 -3.44
N LEU A 106 -24.39 3.46 -4.35
CA LEU A 106 -24.74 3.57 -5.75
C LEU A 106 -24.85 2.19 -6.42
N ALA A 107 -23.92 1.31 -6.18
CA ALA A 107 -23.95 -0.07 -6.69
C ALA A 107 -25.13 -0.86 -6.13
N ASP A 108 -25.39 -0.76 -4.82
CA ASP A 108 -26.52 -1.44 -4.16
C ASP A 108 -27.88 -1.07 -4.74
N ARG A 109 -28.08 0.18 -5.18
CA ARG A 109 -29.30 0.65 -5.78
C ARG A 109 -29.30 0.61 -7.33
N GLY A 110 -28.23 0.14 -7.95
CA GLY A 110 -28.10 0.01 -9.40
C GLY A 110 -27.79 1.31 -10.16
N ASP A 111 -27.38 2.39 -9.47
CA ASP A 111 -26.97 3.65 -10.12
C ASP A 111 -25.52 3.55 -10.64
N TRP A 112 -25.38 2.66 -11.64
CA TRP A 112 -24.07 2.37 -12.23
C TRP A 112 -23.48 3.53 -13.04
N ALA A 113 -24.35 4.38 -13.61
CA ALA A 113 -23.90 5.56 -14.36
C ALA A 113 -23.10 6.52 -13.46
N THR A 114 -23.63 6.82 -12.28
CA THR A 114 -22.94 7.65 -11.29
C THR A 114 -21.75 6.92 -10.69
N PHE A 115 -21.86 5.62 -10.42
CA PHE A 115 -20.76 4.81 -9.92
C PHE A 115 -19.51 4.91 -10.80
N VAL A 116 -19.63 4.63 -12.10
CA VAL A 116 -18.51 4.64 -13.05
C VAL A 116 -17.90 6.02 -13.21
N LYS A 117 -18.73 7.08 -13.16
CA LYS A 117 -18.24 8.47 -13.23
C LYS A 117 -17.26 8.81 -12.11
N TYR A 118 -17.47 8.25 -10.90
CA TYR A 118 -16.68 8.59 -9.70
C TYR A 118 -15.73 7.49 -9.23
N TYR A 119 -15.80 6.30 -9.83
CA TYR A 119 -14.86 5.23 -9.53
C TYR A 119 -13.45 5.59 -10.00
N ASP A 120 -12.46 5.41 -9.11
CA ASP A 120 -11.04 5.56 -9.40
C ASP A 120 -10.27 4.40 -8.74
N PRO A 121 -9.55 3.56 -9.51
CA PRO A 121 -8.77 2.46 -8.97
C PRO A 121 -7.67 2.92 -8.00
N LYS A 122 -7.26 4.20 -8.06
CA LYS A 122 -6.28 4.78 -7.12
C LYS A 122 -6.81 4.91 -5.70
N LEU A 123 -8.10 4.76 -5.48
CA LEU A 123 -8.69 4.68 -4.14
C LEU A 123 -8.21 3.46 -3.37
N ASN A 124 -7.74 2.40 -4.06
CA ASN A 124 -7.23 1.15 -3.49
C ASN A 124 -8.23 0.45 -2.54
N PHE A 125 -9.52 0.49 -2.86
CA PHE A 125 -10.54 -0.27 -2.15
C PHE A 125 -10.93 -1.49 -2.97
N THR A 126 -10.44 -2.66 -2.59
CA THR A 126 -10.73 -3.95 -3.26
C THR A 126 -12.22 -4.19 -3.49
N GLU A 127 -13.05 -3.74 -2.55
CA GLU A 127 -14.50 -3.81 -2.65
C GLU A 127 -15.03 -3.06 -3.87
N LEU A 128 -14.54 -1.84 -4.11
CA LEU A 128 -14.94 -1.05 -5.28
C LEU A 128 -14.38 -1.65 -6.58
N ASP A 129 -13.20 -2.25 -6.53
CA ASP A 129 -12.63 -2.93 -7.68
C ASP A 129 -13.49 -4.15 -8.07
N CYS A 130 -14.01 -4.89 -7.09
CA CYS A 130 -14.93 -6.01 -7.33
C CYS A 130 -16.25 -5.54 -7.94
N LEU A 131 -16.84 -4.45 -7.42
CA LEU A 131 -18.08 -3.87 -7.95
C LEU A 131 -17.89 -3.36 -9.38
N ASN A 132 -16.76 -2.70 -9.65
CA ASN A 132 -16.44 -2.23 -11.00
C ASN A 132 -16.25 -3.39 -11.99
N ALA A 133 -15.56 -4.45 -11.59
CA ALA A 133 -15.40 -5.64 -12.42
C ALA A 133 -16.74 -6.32 -12.70
N GLN A 134 -17.64 -6.38 -11.72
CA GLN A 134 -19.00 -6.90 -11.89
C GLN A 134 -19.78 -6.05 -12.89
N TYR A 135 -19.71 -4.72 -12.78
CA TYR A 135 -20.32 -3.81 -13.75
C TYR A 135 -19.78 -4.05 -15.16
N GLN A 136 -18.46 -4.17 -15.33
CA GLN A 136 -17.82 -4.41 -16.63
C GLN A 136 -18.33 -5.70 -17.29
N ILE A 137 -18.47 -6.79 -16.52
CA ILE A 137 -19.00 -8.05 -17.04
C ILE A 137 -20.44 -7.91 -17.54
N SER A 138 -21.25 -7.09 -16.86
CA SER A 138 -22.67 -6.89 -17.18
C SER A 138 -22.91 -5.87 -18.30
N HIS A 139 -21.89 -5.10 -18.73
CA HIS A 139 -22.04 -3.95 -19.65
C HIS A 139 -20.99 -3.98 -20.78
N ASP A 140 -21.03 -4.98 -21.64
CA ASP A 140 -20.23 -5.13 -22.88
C ASP A 140 -18.69 -5.02 -22.72
N LYS A 141 -18.17 -5.10 -21.50
CA LYS A 141 -16.72 -5.09 -21.17
C LYS A 141 -16.32 -6.37 -20.47
N LYS A 142 -16.87 -7.51 -20.93
CA LYS A 142 -16.65 -8.80 -20.28
C LYS A 142 -15.19 -9.17 -20.17
N ALA A 143 -14.37 -8.92 -21.18
CA ALA A 143 -12.95 -9.27 -21.19
C ALA A 143 -12.17 -8.54 -20.08
N GLU A 144 -12.39 -7.23 -19.94
CA GLU A 144 -11.75 -6.43 -18.88
C GLU A 144 -12.25 -6.84 -17.50
N GLY A 145 -13.55 -7.12 -17.36
CA GLY A 145 -14.14 -7.60 -16.11
C GLY A 145 -13.57 -8.94 -15.69
N TYR A 146 -13.40 -9.90 -16.63
CA TYR A 146 -12.78 -11.20 -16.34
C TYR A 146 -11.30 -11.06 -15.95
N ALA A 147 -10.53 -10.23 -16.64
CA ALA A 147 -9.14 -9.96 -16.29
C ALA A 147 -9.03 -9.35 -14.89
N SER A 148 -9.93 -8.43 -14.53
CA SER A 148 -10.02 -7.85 -13.20
C SER A 148 -10.39 -8.89 -12.14
N ALA A 149 -11.38 -9.75 -12.42
CA ALA A 149 -11.79 -10.84 -11.53
C ALA A 149 -10.64 -11.82 -11.28
N GLU A 150 -9.88 -12.20 -12.31
CA GLU A 150 -8.72 -13.08 -12.18
C GLU A 150 -7.63 -12.46 -11.30
N LYS A 151 -7.31 -11.19 -11.52
CA LYS A 151 -6.35 -10.45 -10.68
C LYS A 151 -6.79 -10.37 -9.22
N LEU A 152 -8.08 -10.12 -8.97
CA LEU A 152 -8.65 -10.06 -7.63
C LEU A 152 -8.75 -11.45 -6.97
N TRP A 153 -8.91 -12.51 -7.78
CA TRP A 153 -8.95 -13.89 -7.30
C TRP A 153 -7.59 -14.40 -6.84
N LEU A 154 -6.51 -14.10 -7.58
CA LEU A 154 -5.16 -14.65 -7.36
C LEU A 154 -4.48 -14.02 -6.13
N THR A 155 -5.02 -14.32 -4.95
CA THR A 155 -4.49 -13.89 -3.65
C THR A 155 -4.68 -14.96 -2.59
N GLY A 156 -3.76 -15.02 -1.63
CA GLY A 156 -3.87 -15.90 -0.44
C GLY A 156 -4.71 -15.31 0.69
N LYS A 157 -5.28 -14.10 0.50
CA LYS A 157 -6.13 -13.43 1.49
C LYS A 157 -7.60 -13.63 1.15
N SER A 158 -8.45 -13.64 2.18
CA SER A 158 -9.90 -13.54 1.98
C SER A 158 -10.24 -12.19 1.38
N GLN A 159 -11.18 -12.19 0.44
CA GLN A 159 -11.65 -10.97 -0.20
C GLN A 159 -12.89 -10.42 0.50
N PRO A 160 -13.22 -9.12 0.36
CA PRO A 160 -14.47 -8.55 0.85
C PRO A 160 -15.70 -9.27 0.27
N ALA A 161 -16.79 -9.32 1.03
CA ALA A 161 -18.06 -9.96 0.61
C ALA A 161 -18.62 -9.41 -0.73
N ALA A 162 -18.35 -8.14 -1.04
CA ALA A 162 -18.72 -7.55 -2.34
C ALA A 162 -18.10 -8.27 -3.55
N CYS A 163 -17.00 -9.03 -3.35
CA CYS A 163 -16.38 -9.82 -4.40
C CYS A 163 -17.07 -11.16 -4.65
N ASP A 164 -17.94 -11.63 -3.74
CA ASP A 164 -18.58 -12.94 -3.86
C ASP A 164 -19.50 -13.00 -5.10
N ALA A 165 -20.26 -11.94 -5.34
CA ALA A 165 -21.11 -11.84 -6.53
C ALA A 165 -20.28 -11.84 -7.82
N LEU A 166 -19.17 -11.09 -7.87
CA LEU A 166 -18.24 -11.10 -8.99
C LEU A 166 -17.71 -12.49 -9.29
N PHE A 167 -17.20 -13.18 -8.26
CA PHE A 167 -16.63 -14.52 -8.41
C PHE A 167 -17.71 -15.56 -8.77
N GLY A 168 -18.95 -15.37 -8.30
CA GLY A 168 -20.10 -16.18 -8.68
C GLY A 168 -20.41 -16.08 -10.18
N ILE A 169 -20.52 -14.88 -10.72
CA ILE A 169 -20.74 -14.62 -12.15
C ILE A 169 -19.58 -15.18 -12.98
N TRP A 170 -18.35 -14.89 -12.57
CA TRP A 170 -17.14 -15.35 -13.24
C TRP A 170 -17.03 -16.87 -13.29
N ALA A 171 -17.46 -17.56 -12.24
CA ALA A 171 -17.53 -19.01 -12.17
C ALA A 171 -18.67 -19.57 -13.06
N ALA A 172 -19.86 -18.95 -13.04
CA ALA A 172 -21.01 -19.35 -13.84
C ALA A 172 -20.71 -19.23 -15.36
N ASP A 173 -19.93 -18.21 -15.75
CA ASP A 173 -19.47 -18.02 -17.13
C ASP A 173 -18.31 -18.97 -17.52
N GLY A 174 -17.97 -19.96 -16.68
CA GLY A 174 -16.94 -20.98 -16.95
C GLY A 174 -15.50 -20.48 -16.87
N GLN A 175 -15.28 -19.26 -16.41
CA GLN A 175 -13.94 -18.65 -16.37
C GLN A 175 -13.11 -19.09 -15.16
N LEU A 176 -13.76 -19.54 -14.07
CA LEU A 176 -13.11 -20.05 -12.87
C LEU A 176 -12.82 -21.55 -13.01
N THR A 177 -11.71 -21.87 -13.66
CA THR A 177 -11.25 -23.25 -13.86
C THR A 177 -10.73 -23.89 -12.57
N GLU A 178 -10.62 -25.22 -12.54
CA GLU A 178 -10.00 -25.96 -11.44
C GLU A 178 -8.54 -25.51 -11.20
N GLN A 179 -7.80 -25.23 -12.29
CA GLN A 179 -6.44 -24.71 -12.20
C GLN A 179 -6.37 -23.37 -11.48
N LYS A 180 -7.27 -22.43 -11.77
CA LYS A 180 -7.32 -21.13 -11.07
C LYS A 180 -7.69 -21.29 -9.58
N ARG A 181 -8.53 -22.27 -9.24
CA ARG A 181 -8.82 -22.63 -7.84
C ARG A 181 -7.60 -23.20 -7.16
N TRP A 182 -6.86 -24.08 -7.86
CA TRP A 182 -5.61 -24.65 -7.35
C TRP A 182 -4.57 -23.56 -7.05
N GLU A 183 -4.35 -22.62 -7.99
CA GLU A 183 -3.42 -21.51 -7.78
C GLU A 183 -3.76 -20.70 -6.53
N ARG A 184 -5.04 -20.35 -6.35
CA ARG A 184 -5.46 -19.64 -5.13
C ARG A 184 -5.33 -20.50 -3.87
N THR A 185 -5.57 -21.80 -3.96
CA THR A 185 -5.38 -22.73 -2.83
C THR A 185 -3.92 -22.74 -2.38
N LYS A 186 -2.97 -22.79 -3.34
CA LYS A 186 -1.53 -22.66 -3.05
C LYS A 186 -1.22 -21.33 -2.34
N LEU A 187 -1.70 -20.22 -2.87
CA LEU A 187 -1.49 -18.90 -2.28
C LEU A 187 -2.06 -18.81 -0.86
N ALA A 188 -3.26 -19.36 -0.61
CA ALA A 188 -3.87 -19.39 0.70
C ALA A 188 -3.07 -20.24 1.69
N ALA A 189 -2.63 -21.43 1.28
CA ALA A 189 -1.77 -22.29 2.09
C ALA A 189 -0.42 -21.62 2.39
N GLN A 190 0.18 -20.95 1.40
CA GLN A 190 1.42 -20.19 1.57
C GLN A 190 1.24 -19.03 2.57
N ALA A 191 0.12 -18.33 2.52
CA ALA A 191 -0.23 -17.25 3.45
C ALA A 191 -0.67 -17.75 4.84
N ARG A 192 -0.75 -19.06 5.06
CA ARG A 192 -1.30 -19.72 6.27
C ARG A 192 -2.77 -19.41 6.52
N ASN A 193 -3.50 -19.02 5.48
CA ASN A 193 -4.95 -18.85 5.54
C ASN A 193 -5.63 -20.20 5.28
N TYR A 194 -5.51 -21.11 6.25
CA TYR A 194 -6.05 -22.47 6.13
C TYR A 194 -7.58 -22.53 6.03
N PRO A 195 -8.35 -21.65 6.67
CA PRO A 195 -9.80 -21.61 6.45
C PRO A 195 -10.15 -21.34 4.97
N LEU A 196 -9.48 -20.35 4.34
CA LEU A 196 -9.67 -20.08 2.92
C LEU A 196 -9.21 -21.26 2.05
N ALA A 197 -8.03 -21.83 2.35
CA ALA A 197 -7.50 -22.98 1.59
C ALA A 197 -8.50 -24.15 1.61
N ASN A 198 -9.03 -24.50 2.78
CA ASN A 198 -10.02 -25.57 2.93
C ASN A 198 -11.33 -25.28 2.19
N SER A 199 -11.81 -24.02 2.22
CA SER A 199 -12.99 -23.63 1.45
C SER A 199 -12.76 -23.78 -0.05
N LEU A 200 -11.57 -23.42 -0.55
CA LEU A 200 -11.21 -23.56 -1.97
C LEU A 200 -11.09 -25.02 -2.40
N ILE A 201 -10.57 -25.92 -1.53
CA ILE A 201 -10.45 -27.34 -1.76
C ILE A 201 -11.81 -28.00 -2.01
N ASN A 202 -12.86 -27.53 -1.35
CA ASN A 202 -14.22 -28.04 -1.57
C ASN A 202 -14.73 -27.78 -3.00
N GLY A 203 -14.15 -26.82 -3.70
CA GLY A 203 -14.47 -26.54 -5.10
C GLY A 203 -13.51 -27.18 -6.11
N LEU A 204 -12.54 -27.98 -5.66
CA LEU A 204 -11.68 -28.80 -6.50
C LEU A 204 -12.33 -30.16 -6.72
N THR A 205 -12.04 -30.79 -7.85
CA THR A 205 -12.49 -32.15 -8.18
C THR A 205 -11.31 -33.10 -8.21
N THR A 206 -10.54 -33.09 -9.28
CA THR A 206 -9.38 -33.97 -9.47
C THR A 206 -8.20 -33.60 -8.57
N LEU A 207 -8.03 -32.32 -8.26
CA LEU A 207 -6.97 -31.78 -7.41
C LEU A 207 -7.32 -31.73 -5.91
N ALA A 208 -8.54 -32.11 -5.52
CA ALA A 208 -8.95 -32.05 -4.11
C ALA A 208 -8.05 -32.91 -3.16
N PRO A 209 -7.62 -34.13 -3.52
CA PRO A 209 -6.70 -34.90 -2.68
C PRO A 209 -5.35 -34.18 -2.47
N ARG A 210 -4.82 -33.57 -3.54
CA ARG A 210 -3.57 -32.78 -3.50
C ARG A 210 -3.73 -31.51 -2.68
N GLY A 211 -4.92 -30.88 -2.75
CA GLY A 211 -5.25 -29.70 -1.94
C GLY A 211 -5.24 -30.02 -0.44
N ARG A 212 -5.83 -31.14 -0.03
CA ARG A 212 -5.78 -31.60 1.36
C ARG A 212 -4.35 -31.88 1.80
N LEU A 213 -3.57 -32.61 0.98
CA LEU A 213 -2.17 -32.89 1.28
C LEU A 213 -1.32 -31.63 1.35
N LEU A 214 -1.60 -30.61 0.51
CA LEU A 214 -0.95 -29.31 0.55
C LEU A 214 -1.13 -28.61 1.90
N VAL A 215 -2.36 -28.60 2.44
CA VAL A 215 -2.66 -28.03 3.75
C VAL A 215 -2.02 -28.85 4.88
N ASP A 216 -2.07 -30.19 4.80
CA ASP A 216 -1.47 -31.08 5.78
C ASP A 216 0.05 -30.82 5.88
N VAL A 217 0.75 -30.80 4.74
CA VAL A 217 2.19 -30.57 4.67
C VAL A 217 2.55 -29.13 5.09
N ALA A 218 1.71 -28.14 4.78
CA ALA A 218 1.94 -26.78 5.22
C ALA A 218 1.88 -26.62 6.74
N GLN A 219 1.11 -27.47 7.44
CA GLN A 219 0.99 -27.51 8.89
C GLN A 219 1.97 -28.48 9.55
N LYS A 220 2.22 -29.63 8.90
CA LYS A 220 3.04 -30.73 9.40
C LYS A 220 4.08 -31.13 8.33
N PRO A 221 5.13 -30.32 8.12
CA PRO A 221 6.10 -30.56 7.06
C PRO A 221 6.93 -31.82 7.27
N GLU A 222 6.95 -32.39 8.46
CA GLU A 222 7.57 -33.70 8.74
C GLU A 222 6.92 -34.88 8.00
N LEU A 223 5.73 -34.70 7.44
CA LEU A 223 5.09 -35.68 6.54
C LEU A 223 5.96 -35.97 5.30
N LEU A 224 6.84 -35.06 4.92
CA LEU A 224 7.81 -35.27 3.84
C LEU A 224 8.77 -36.45 4.08
N ASN A 225 8.88 -36.97 5.30
CA ASN A 225 9.65 -38.20 5.56
C ASN A 225 8.97 -39.48 5.04
N GLN A 226 7.78 -39.39 4.46
CA GLN A 226 7.00 -40.48 3.93
C GLN A 226 6.83 -40.31 2.40
N PRO A 227 7.88 -40.57 1.57
CA PRO A 227 7.86 -40.27 0.13
C PRO A 227 6.72 -40.95 -0.63
N SER A 228 6.27 -42.12 -0.20
CA SER A 228 5.16 -42.87 -0.81
C SER A 228 3.83 -42.10 -0.82
N ARG A 229 3.67 -41.07 0.04
CA ARG A 229 2.49 -40.20 0.05
C ARG A 229 2.46 -39.20 -1.11
N PHE A 230 3.61 -38.94 -1.72
CA PHE A 230 3.79 -37.89 -2.73
C PHE A 230 3.89 -38.49 -4.13
N THR A 231 2.95 -39.38 -4.48
CA THR A 231 2.85 -40.05 -5.77
C THR A 231 1.44 -39.83 -6.35
N PRO A 232 1.32 -39.77 -7.70
CA PRO A 232 2.39 -39.62 -8.68
C PRO A 232 3.08 -38.26 -8.58
N ALA A 233 4.31 -38.18 -9.07
CA ALA A 233 5.13 -36.97 -9.06
C ALA A 233 4.78 -36.06 -10.25
N ASP A 234 3.57 -35.53 -10.24
CA ASP A 234 3.08 -34.55 -11.21
C ASP A 234 3.36 -33.11 -10.75
N GLU A 235 3.06 -32.11 -11.59
CA GLU A 235 3.28 -30.70 -11.27
C GLU A 235 2.55 -30.24 -9.97
N PRO A 236 1.25 -30.58 -9.76
CA PRO A 236 0.58 -30.27 -8.50
C PRO A 236 1.24 -30.92 -7.27
N MET A 237 1.83 -32.12 -7.42
CA MET A 237 2.54 -32.75 -6.30
C MET A 237 3.88 -32.07 -6.04
N SER A 238 4.55 -31.56 -7.06
CA SER A 238 5.76 -30.73 -6.89
C SER A 238 5.47 -29.46 -6.11
N ASP A 239 4.35 -28.78 -6.35
CA ASP A 239 3.86 -27.64 -5.54
C ASP A 239 3.70 -28.01 -4.05
N VAL A 240 3.11 -29.19 -3.78
CA VAL A 240 2.90 -29.70 -2.40
C VAL A 240 4.23 -29.91 -1.70
N VAL A 241 5.15 -30.63 -2.34
CA VAL A 241 6.46 -30.94 -1.77
C VAL A 241 7.30 -29.67 -1.60
N SER A 242 7.27 -28.77 -2.59
CA SER A 242 7.94 -27.48 -2.53
C SER A 242 7.50 -26.64 -1.33
N LEU A 243 6.18 -26.54 -1.09
CA LEU A 243 5.67 -25.81 0.08
C LEU A 243 6.12 -26.46 1.39
N GLY A 244 6.06 -27.79 1.47
CA GLY A 244 6.51 -28.53 2.65
C GLY A 244 7.99 -28.32 2.94
N LEU A 245 8.86 -28.43 1.92
CA LEU A 245 10.30 -28.20 2.06
C LEU A 245 10.59 -26.77 2.56
N ARG A 246 9.90 -25.77 2.02
CA ARG A 246 10.04 -24.37 2.49
C ARG A 246 9.58 -24.18 3.94
N ARG A 247 8.56 -24.94 4.39
CA ARG A 247 8.11 -24.92 5.79
C ARG A 247 9.13 -25.59 6.70
N LEU A 248 9.61 -26.77 6.29
CA LEU A 248 10.60 -27.53 7.03
C LEU A 248 11.91 -26.76 7.17
N ALA A 249 12.36 -26.10 6.10
CA ALA A 249 13.61 -25.33 6.08
C ALA A 249 13.70 -24.25 7.18
N ARG A 250 12.58 -23.70 7.61
CA ARG A 250 12.54 -22.71 8.70
C ARG A 250 12.74 -23.33 10.07
N GLN A 251 12.41 -24.60 10.25
CA GLN A 251 12.51 -25.35 11.48
C GLN A 251 13.82 -26.13 11.53
N ASP A 252 14.07 -26.91 10.50
CA ASP A 252 15.19 -27.82 10.35
C ASP A 252 15.76 -27.74 8.91
N PRO A 253 16.72 -26.82 8.65
CA PRO A 253 17.31 -26.65 7.33
C PRO A 253 18.15 -27.86 6.90
N ASP A 254 18.75 -28.62 7.83
CA ASP A 254 19.56 -29.81 7.51
C ASP A 254 18.67 -30.91 6.94
N LYS A 255 17.55 -31.16 7.59
CA LYS A 255 16.55 -32.12 7.13
C LYS A 255 15.91 -31.69 5.82
N ALA A 256 15.64 -30.40 5.66
CA ALA A 256 15.10 -29.87 4.41
C ALA A 256 16.08 -30.04 3.24
N MET A 257 17.40 -29.89 3.45
CA MET A 257 18.42 -30.15 2.43
C MET A 257 18.46 -31.62 2.06
N ALA A 258 18.51 -32.50 3.03
CA ALA A 258 18.56 -33.95 2.77
C ALA A 258 17.32 -34.42 2.01
N LEU A 259 16.14 -33.92 2.37
CA LEU A 259 14.91 -34.27 1.65
C LEU A 259 14.83 -33.60 0.27
N LEU A 260 15.36 -32.39 0.09
CA LEU A 260 15.43 -31.75 -1.22
C LEU A 260 16.26 -32.58 -2.20
N ASP A 261 17.42 -33.09 -1.79
CA ASP A 261 18.27 -33.96 -2.63
C ASP A 261 17.54 -35.25 -3.00
N GLY A 262 16.79 -35.86 -2.09
CA GLY A 262 15.95 -37.03 -2.35
C GLY A 262 14.80 -36.77 -3.31
N TYR A 263 14.08 -35.66 -3.14
CA TYR A 263 12.94 -35.29 -3.99
C TYR A 263 13.37 -34.70 -5.35
N ALA A 264 14.56 -34.10 -5.44
CA ALA A 264 15.04 -33.46 -6.68
C ALA A 264 15.12 -34.41 -7.88
N SER A 265 15.28 -35.73 -7.63
CA SER A 265 15.33 -36.76 -8.66
C SER A 265 13.94 -37.24 -9.08
N SER A 266 12.93 -37.12 -8.25
CA SER A 266 11.58 -37.65 -8.48
C SER A 266 10.54 -36.57 -8.79
N MET A 267 10.70 -35.36 -8.25
CA MET A 267 9.76 -34.24 -8.47
C MET A 267 10.23 -33.35 -9.62
N HIS A 268 9.27 -32.87 -10.40
CA HIS A 268 9.51 -31.95 -11.52
C HIS A 268 9.49 -30.49 -11.03
N PHE A 269 10.35 -30.16 -10.04
CA PHE A 269 10.43 -28.79 -9.56
C PHE A 269 10.80 -27.82 -10.68
N SER A 270 9.99 -26.82 -10.88
CA SER A 270 10.32 -25.66 -11.71
C SER A 270 11.57 -24.95 -11.17
N ARG A 271 12.17 -24.11 -12.02
CA ARG A 271 13.32 -23.31 -11.59
C ARG A 271 12.94 -22.38 -10.41
N ASP A 272 11.79 -21.77 -10.45
CA ASP A 272 11.32 -20.84 -9.41
C ASP A 272 11.04 -21.56 -8.09
N GLU A 273 10.52 -22.78 -8.12
CA GLU A 273 10.37 -23.59 -6.91
C GLU A 273 11.72 -23.96 -6.30
N LYS A 274 12.70 -24.35 -7.11
CA LYS A 274 14.06 -24.63 -6.62
C LYS A 274 14.68 -23.41 -5.95
N VAL A 275 14.54 -22.23 -6.57
CA VAL A 275 15.00 -20.95 -5.98
C VAL A 275 14.26 -20.65 -4.69
N ALA A 276 12.94 -20.84 -4.65
CA ALA A 276 12.13 -20.57 -3.45
C ALA A 276 12.46 -21.51 -2.28
N ILE A 277 12.73 -22.80 -2.55
CA ILE A 277 13.17 -23.77 -1.53
C ILE A 277 14.55 -23.37 -1.02
N ALA A 278 15.50 -23.16 -1.93
CA ALA A 278 16.88 -22.79 -1.62
C ALA A 278 16.96 -21.47 -0.84
N ARG A 279 16.08 -20.51 -1.15
CA ARG A 279 15.95 -19.26 -0.40
C ARG A 279 15.65 -19.52 1.08
N GLU A 280 14.63 -20.33 1.39
CA GLU A 280 14.26 -20.61 2.77
C GLU A 280 15.35 -21.36 3.53
N ILE A 281 15.95 -22.37 2.90
CA ILE A 281 17.09 -23.11 3.47
C ILE A 281 18.27 -22.16 3.69
N GLY A 282 18.70 -21.46 2.65
CA GLY A 282 19.85 -20.59 2.67
C GLY A 282 19.69 -19.43 3.66
N LEU A 283 18.51 -18.80 3.72
CA LEU A 283 18.26 -17.74 4.71
C LEU A 283 18.27 -18.25 6.15
N THR A 284 17.75 -19.45 6.39
CA THR A 284 17.78 -20.04 7.74
C THR A 284 19.21 -20.37 8.18
N LEU A 285 20.00 -20.98 7.29
CA LEU A 285 21.42 -21.24 7.51
C LEU A 285 22.21 -19.94 7.70
N ALA A 286 21.99 -18.95 6.84
CA ALA A 286 22.69 -17.64 6.91
C ALA A 286 22.45 -16.91 8.23
N ARG A 287 21.21 -16.95 8.77
CA ARG A 287 20.89 -16.37 10.08
C ARG A 287 21.57 -17.11 11.23
N ARG A 288 21.89 -18.38 11.06
CA ARG A 288 22.67 -19.20 12.00
C ARG A 288 24.18 -19.09 11.77
N PHE A 289 24.59 -18.29 10.79
CA PHE A 289 25.97 -18.13 10.36
C PHE A 289 26.66 -19.41 9.84
N ASP A 290 25.87 -20.33 9.34
CA ASP A 290 26.33 -21.55 8.73
C ASP A 290 26.91 -21.29 7.32
N SER A 291 28.15 -21.75 7.08
CA SER A 291 28.88 -21.52 5.82
C SER A 291 28.20 -22.16 4.60
N ARG A 292 27.46 -23.25 4.80
CA ARG A 292 26.71 -23.96 3.75
C ARG A 292 25.63 -23.09 3.10
N ALA A 293 25.21 -22.02 3.75
CA ALA A 293 24.24 -21.07 3.19
C ALA A 293 24.67 -20.54 1.81
N LEU A 294 25.96 -20.20 1.68
CA LEU A 294 26.50 -19.67 0.44
C LEU A 294 26.45 -20.69 -0.69
N ASP A 295 26.78 -21.95 -0.40
CA ASP A 295 26.80 -23.04 -1.38
C ASP A 295 25.39 -23.37 -1.88
N VAL A 296 24.41 -23.46 -0.97
CA VAL A 296 23.00 -23.68 -1.31
C VAL A 296 22.47 -22.57 -2.19
N MET A 297 22.69 -21.30 -1.79
CA MET A 297 22.20 -20.14 -2.55
C MET A 297 22.87 -20.06 -3.94
N THR A 298 24.15 -20.43 -4.04
CA THR A 298 24.88 -20.37 -5.31
C THR A 298 24.48 -21.51 -6.26
N LYS A 299 24.26 -22.73 -5.72
CA LYS A 299 23.85 -23.90 -6.51
C LYS A 299 22.48 -23.71 -7.16
N TYR A 300 21.51 -23.17 -6.41
CA TYR A 300 20.11 -23.14 -6.85
C TYR A 300 19.66 -21.80 -7.45
N ASP A 301 20.39 -20.69 -7.21
CA ASP A 301 20.16 -19.41 -7.86
C ASP A 301 21.44 -18.83 -8.51
N PRO A 302 22.05 -19.54 -9.47
CA PRO A 302 23.26 -19.08 -10.13
C PRO A 302 23.03 -17.81 -10.99
N GLU A 303 21.80 -17.58 -11.43
CA GLU A 303 21.40 -16.47 -12.30
C GLU A 303 20.94 -15.22 -11.53
N LEU A 304 20.97 -15.24 -10.20
CA LEU A 304 20.58 -14.11 -9.34
C LEU A 304 19.13 -13.65 -9.55
N ARG A 305 18.21 -14.61 -9.70
CA ARG A 305 16.78 -14.32 -9.94
C ARG A 305 16.05 -13.81 -8.70
N ASP A 306 16.51 -14.16 -7.51
CA ASP A 306 15.96 -13.70 -6.24
C ASP A 306 16.87 -12.63 -5.61
N ASN A 307 16.40 -11.40 -5.57
CA ASN A 307 17.13 -10.27 -4.99
C ASN A 307 17.54 -10.52 -3.53
N THR A 308 16.68 -11.18 -2.75
CA THR A 308 16.98 -11.48 -1.34
C THR A 308 18.13 -12.48 -1.25
N VAL A 309 18.12 -13.51 -2.08
CA VAL A 309 19.22 -14.50 -2.15
C VAL A 309 20.52 -13.81 -2.55
N SER A 310 20.48 -12.97 -3.59
CA SER A 310 21.64 -12.22 -4.09
C SER A 310 22.26 -11.33 -3.02
N GLU A 311 21.42 -10.57 -2.29
CA GLU A 311 21.89 -9.73 -1.18
C GLU A 311 22.51 -10.55 -0.04
N TRP A 312 21.90 -11.69 0.31
CA TRP A 312 22.45 -12.53 1.39
C TRP A 312 23.74 -13.22 0.97
N ARG A 313 23.89 -13.64 -0.29
CA ARG A 313 25.16 -14.13 -0.83
C ARG A 313 26.28 -13.09 -0.66
N LEU A 314 26.01 -11.83 -1.02
CA LEU A 314 26.97 -10.74 -0.82
C LEU A 314 27.32 -10.57 0.68
N ARG A 315 26.31 -10.50 1.55
CA ARG A 315 26.57 -10.38 3.00
C ARG A 315 27.44 -11.52 3.55
N LEU A 316 27.21 -12.73 3.08
CA LEU A 316 28.02 -13.89 3.47
C LEU A 316 29.45 -13.78 2.95
N LEU A 317 29.65 -13.40 1.67
CA LEU A 317 30.98 -13.20 1.08
C LEU A 317 31.76 -12.09 1.81
N LEU A 318 31.10 -10.98 2.11
CA LEU A 318 31.70 -9.87 2.87
C LEU A 318 32.11 -10.31 4.29
N ARG A 319 31.24 -11.07 4.98
CA ARG A 319 31.53 -11.61 6.30
C ARG A 319 32.71 -12.58 6.30
N LEU A 320 32.81 -13.42 5.25
CA LEU A 320 33.89 -14.40 5.10
C LEU A 320 35.17 -13.78 4.53
N ALA A 321 35.21 -12.45 4.37
CA ALA A 321 36.34 -11.74 3.74
C ALA A 321 36.72 -12.27 2.32
N ARG A 322 35.75 -12.86 1.61
CA ARG A 322 35.93 -13.34 0.23
C ARG A 322 35.76 -12.15 -0.73
N TRP A 323 36.71 -11.22 -0.66
CA TRP A 323 36.59 -9.91 -1.31
C TRP A 323 36.52 -10.00 -2.83
N ASN A 324 37.32 -10.86 -3.46
CA ASN A 324 37.28 -11.03 -4.90
C ASN A 324 35.92 -11.56 -5.38
N ASP A 325 35.40 -12.58 -4.67
CA ASP A 325 34.11 -13.18 -5.03
C ASP A 325 32.95 -12.19 -4.82
N ALA A 326 33.04 -11.37 -3.75
CA ALA A 326 32.08 -10.30 -3.50
C ALA A 326 32.11 -9.26 -4.62
N TYR A 327 33.29 -8.82 -5.05
CA TYR A 327 33.45 -7.90 -6.16
C TYR A 327 32.86 -8.46 -7.46
N GLU A 328 33.22 -9.71 -7.82
CA GLU A 328 32.68 -10.37 -9.00
C GLU A 328 31.15 -10.53 -8.96
N LEU A 329 30.60 -10.85 -7.78
CA LEU A 329 29.16 -10.94 -7.62
C LEU A 329 28.47 -9.59 -7.80
N THR A 330 29.06 -8.47 -7.30
CA THR A 330 28.47 -7.13 -7.47
C THR A 330 28.35 -6.70 -8.93
N LYS A 331 29.24 -7.18 -9.81
CA LYS A 331 29.18 -6.90 -11.27
C LYS A 331 28.02 -7.59 -11.97
N ARG A 332 27.51 -8.66 -11.37
CA ARG A 332 26.45 -9.50 -11.93
C ARG A 332 25.08 -9.22 -11.33
N LEU A 333 24.98 -8.34 -10.34
CA LEU A 333 23.71 -8.02 -9.69
C LEU A 333 22.67 -7.51 -10.69
N PRO A 334 21.39 -7.86 -10.49
CA PRO A 334 20.28 -7.19 -11.17
C PRO A 334 20.35 -5.67 -11.00
N GLN A 335 19.91 -4.93 -12.02
CA GLN A 335 20.08 -3.48 -12.07
C GLN A 335 19.46 -2.74 -10.87
N ASP A 336 18.32 -3.19 -10.38
CA ASP A 336 17.64 -2.63 -9.21
C ASP A 336 18.47 -2.75 -7.93
N LEU A 337 19.27 -3.80 -7.77
CA LEU A 337 20.24 -3.92 -6.68
C LEU A 337 21.54 -3.18 -6.99
N ALA A 338 22.10 -3.36 -8.19
CA ALA A 338 23.40 -2.79 -8.58
C ALA A 338 23.43 -1.27 -8.46
N THR A 339 22.31 -0.58 -8.69
CA THR A 339 22.19 0.88 -8.61
C THR A 339 22.05 1.41 -7.19
N THR A 340 21.82 0.56 -6.20
CA THR A 340 21.70 1.00 -4.80
C THR A 340 23.07 1.46 -4.26
N ASN A 341 23.08 2.56 -3.52
CA ASN A 341 24.33 3.12 -2.97
C ASN A 341 25.05 2.13 -2.04
N ARG A 342 24.29 1.27 -1.32
CA ARG A 342 24.83 0.18 -0.52
C ARG A 342 25.74 -0.74 -1.35
N TRP A 343 25.24 -1.28 -2.45
CA TRP A 343 26.00 -2.26 -3.24
C TRP A 343 27.06 -1.61 -4.11
N ARG A 344 26.88 -0.37 -4.54
CA ARG A 344 27.92 0.46 -5.15
C ARG A 344 29.12 0.68 -4.21
N TYR A 345 28.85 0.95 -2.92
CA TYR A 345 29.90 1.08 -1.91
C TYR A 345 30.64 -0.24 -1.71
N TRP A 346 29.91 -1.34 -1.52
CA TRP A 346 30.54 -2.64 -1.32
C TRP A 346 31.25 -3.17 -2.56
N GLN A 347 30.85 -2.77 -3.76
CA GLN A 347 31.61 -3.03 -4.99
C GLN A 347 33.00 -2.36 -4.92
N ALA A 348 33.03 -1.07 -4.60
CA ALA A 348 34.28 -0.32 -4.45
C ALA A 348 35.16 -0.90 -3.32
N ARG A 349 34.54 -1.20 -2.16
CA ARG A 349 35.24 -1.72 -1.00
C ARG A 349 35.80 -3.13 -1.22
N SER A 350 35.04 -3.99 -1.85
CA SER A 350 35.50 -5.34 -2.19
C SER A 350 36.66 -5.31 -3.19
N LEU A 351 36.60 -4.40 -4.17
CA LEU A 351 37.70 -4.22 -5.12
C LEU A 351 38.97 -3.71 -4.41
N GLU A 352 38.83 -2.70 -3.57
CA GLU A 352 39.96 -2.15 -2.77
C GLU A 352 40.65 -3.23 -1.93
N LEU A 353 39.84 -4.10 -1.30
CA LEU A 353 40.38 -5.15 -0.41
C LEU A 353 40.91 -6.35 -1.20
N ALA A 354 40.35 -6.67 -2.37
CA ALA A 354 40.83 -7.73 -3.24
C ALA A 354 42.09 -7.33 -4.02
N GLN A 355 42.16 -6.07 -4.43
CA GLN A 355 43.20 -5.51 -5.32
C GLN A 355 43.63 -4.11 -4.83
N PRO A 356 44.43 -3.99 -3.77
CA PRO A 356 44.73 -2.70 -3.13
C PRO A 356 45.38 -1.67 -4.06
N GLN A 357 46.03 -2.07 -5.13
CA GLN A 357 46.67 -1.19 -6.09
C GLN A 357 45.77 -0.83 -7.28
N ASN A 358 44.53 -1.30 -7.32
CA ASN A 358 43.63 -1.04 -8.44
C ASN A 358 43.00 0.34 -8.33
N PRO A 359 43.31 1.29 -9.26
CA PRO A 359 42.83 2.67 -9.19
C PRO A 359 41.33 2.79 -9.41
N GLN A 360 40.66 1.75 -9.94
CA GLN A 360 39.24 1.75 -10.20
C GLN A 360 38.45 1.84 -8.89
N ALA A 361 38.95 1.29 -7.77
CA ALA A 361 38.30 1.39 -6.47
C ALA A 361 38.11 2.86 -6.06
N LEU A 362 39.15 3.67 -6.21
CA LEU A 362 39.10 5.12 -5.93
C LEU A 362 38.10 5.85 -6.83
N THR A 363 38.04 5.47 -8.10
CA THR A 363 37.07 6.03 -9.06
C THR A 363 35.63 5.71 -8.65
N LEU A 364 35.36 4.49 -8.23
CA LEU A 364 34.03 4.06 -7.76
C LEU A 364 33.64 4.86 -6.50
N TYR A 365 34.56 5.04 -5.55
CA TYR A 365 34.30 5.85 -4.35
C TYR A 365 34.01 7.32 -4.71
N LYS A 366 34.81 7.96 -5.55
CA LYS A 366 34.61 9.36 -5.98
C LYS A 366 33.25 9.58 -6.65
N ASN A 367 32.80 8.59 -7.44
CA ASN A 367 31.48 8.66 -8.07
C ASN A 367 30.35 8.55 -7.04
N LEU A 368 30.52 7.69 -6.03
CA LEU A 368 29.52 7.50 -4.98
C LEU A 368 29.52 8.63 -3.95
N ALA A 369 30.68 9.29 -3.70
CA ALA A 369 30.81 10.41 -2.76
C ALA A 369 29.94 11.61 -3.08
N ARG A 370 29.37 11.68 -4.29
CA ARG A 370 28.43 12.72 -4.72
C ARG A 370 27.02 12.53 -4.16
N GLU A 371 26.73 11.35 -3.60
CA GLU A 371 25.42 11.02 -3.05
C GLU A 371 25.28 11.51 -1.61
N ARG A 372 24.10 12.09 -1.31
CA ARG A 372 23.77 12.55 0.04
C ARG A 372 23.13 11.43 0.84
N ASP A 373 23.90 10.43 1.20
CA ASP A 373 23.46 9.33 2.05
C ASP A 373 24.64 8.72 2.83
N PHE A 374 24.34 7.73 3.69
CA PHE A 374 25.33 7.06 4.52
C PHE A 374 26.49 6.45 3.70
N TYR A 375 26.19 5.78 2.59
CA TYR A 375 27.22 5.15 1.74
C TYR A 375 27.99 6.16 0.91
N GLY A 376 27.35 7.27 0.53
CA GLY A 376 28.01 8.40 -0.12
C GLY A 376 29.03 9.05 0.81
N PHE A 377 28.70 9.25 2.08
CA PHE A 377 29.63 9.80 3.07
C PHE A 377 30.79 8.84 3.38
N LEU A 378 30.52 7.53 3.53
CA LEU A 378 31.58 6.54 3.67
C LEU A 378 32.51 6.51 2.45
N ALA A 379 31.98 6.69 1.24
CA ALA A 379 32.77 6.77 0.02
C ALA A 379 33.62 8.04 -0.04
N ALA A 380 33.08 9.18 0.44
CA ALA A 380 33.81 10.43 0.58
C ALA A 380 35.00 10.28 1.52
N ASP A 381 34.84 9.66 2.69
CA ASP A 381 35.93 9.37 3.63
C ASP A 381 37.03 8.53 2.97
N ARG A 382 36.64 7.45 2.25
CA ARG A 382 37.61 6.56 1.56
C ARG A 382 38.35 7.25 0.41
N SER A 383 37.71 8.17 -0.27
CA SER A 383 38.31 8.88 -1.41
C SER A 383 38.90 10.25 -1.06
N GLN A 384 38.88 10.62 0.24
CA GLN A 384 39.30 11.94 0.75
C GLN A 384 38.58 13.09 0.01
N SER A 385 37.32 12.86 -0.34
CA SER A 385 36.47 13.85 -1.01
C SER A 385 35.62 14.59 0.02
N PRO A 386 35.22 15.85 -0.23
CA PRO A 386 34.29 16.55 0.65
C PRO A 386 32.92 15.87 0.63
N TYR A 387 32.19 15.95 1.77
CA TYR A 387 30.82 15.44 1.84
C TYR A 387 29.88 16.24 0.94
N SER A 388 29.15 15.55 0.10
CA SER A 388 28.12 16.14 -0.74
C SER A 388 26.82 16.26 0.05
N LEU A 389 26.67 17.35 0.82
CA LEU A 389 25.45 17.57 1.61
C LEU A 389 24.27 17.97 0.72
N ASN A 390 24.53 18.43 -0.52
CA ASN A 390 23.50 18.87 -1.47
C ASN A 390 22.48 19.82 -0.82
N ASN A 391 22.98 20.69 0.09
CA ASN A 391 22.15 21.60 0.83
C ASN A 391 21.50 22.62 -0.09
N LYS A 392 20.17 22.56 -0.17
CA LYS A 392 19.37 23.58 -0.83
C LYS A 392 18.58 24.31 0.25
N PRO A 393 19.02 25.49 0.68
CA PRO A 393 18.29 26.26 1.68
C PRO A 393 16.86 26.49 1.23
N LEU A 394 15.92 26.24 2.14
CA LEU A 394 14.53 26.51 1.88
C LEU A 394 14.29 28.02 2.02
N VAL A 395 14.08 28.71 0.92
CA VAL A 395 13.70 30.12 0.93
C VAL A 395 12.22 30.21 1.23
N LEU A 396 11.90 30.51 2.48
CA LEU A 396 10.53 30.70 2.92
C LEU A 396 10.14 32.19 2.84
N SER A 397 9.33 32.54 1.84
CA SER A 397 8.65 33.83 1.85
C SER A 397 7.49 33.83 2.87
N GLN A 398 7.20 34.98 3.47
CA GLN A 398 6.06 35.11 4.38
C GLN A 398 4.74 34.73 3.67
N ALA A 399 4.62 35.03 2.37
CA ALA A 399 3.45 34.60 1.57
C ALA A 399 3.32 33.08 1.51
N LEU A 400 4.42 32.33 1.34
CA LEU A 400 4.40 30.87 1.33
C LEU A 400 4.05 30.31 2.71
N ILE A 401 4.60 30.87 3.78
CA ILE A 401 4.28 30.49 5.15
C ILE A 401 2.77 30.68 5.43
N ASN A 402 2.24 31.85 5.04
CA ASN A 402 0.83 32.15 5.19
C ASN A 402 -0.06 31.22 4.35
N LYS A 403 0.34 30.94 3.12
CA LYS A 403 -0.36 29.98 2.25
C LYS A 403 -0.45 28.60 2.88
N VAL A 404 0.66 28.07 3.42
CA VAL A 404 0.66 26.77 4.10
C VAL A 404 -0.17 26.80 5.37
N ARG A 405 -0.03 27.84 6.20
CA ARG A 405 -0.80 28.01 7.44
C ARG A 405 -2.31 28.02 7.19
N ASN A 406 -2.73 28.65 6.10
CA ASN A 406 -4.15 28.82 5.76
C ASN A 406 -4.70 27.65 4.94
N THR A 407 -3.91 26.57 4.68
CA THR A 407 -4.48 25.37 4.07
C THR A 407 -5.45 24.71 5.05
N PRO A 408 -6.63 24.22 4.57
CA PRO A 408 -7.64 23.59 5.44
C PRO A 408 -7.05 22.47 6.31
N ALA A 409 -6.17 21.63 5.75
CA ALA A 409 -5.52 20.53 6.48
C ALA A 409 -4.62 21.04 7.64
N CYS A 410 -3.88 22.13 7.45
CA CYS A 410 -3.06 22.73 8.51
C CYS A 410 -3.92 23.39 9.60
N ALA A 411 -4.95 24.11 9.22
CA ALA A 411 -5.89 24.74 10.15
C ALA A 411 -6.64 23.69 10.99
N ALA A 412 -7.10 22.61 10.36
CA ALA A 412 -7.74 21.48 11.05
C ALA A 412 -6.79 20.81 12.04
N ARG A 413 -5.54 20.52 11.63
CA ARG A 413 -4.53 19.94 12.53
C ARG A 413 -4.27 20.82 13.75
N TRP A 414 -4.11 22.12 13.53
CA TRP A 414 -3.92 23.08 14.61
C TRP A 414 -5.08 23.06 15.59
N SER A 415 -6.31 23.05 15.08
CA SER A 415 -7.54 22.99 15.88
C SER A 415 -7.65 21.69 16.69
N PHE A 416 -7.30 20.53 16.10
CA PHE A 416 -7.25 19.25 16.83
C PHE A 416 -6.22 19.26 17.97
N MET A 417 -5.04 19.81 17.73
CA MET A 417 -3.98 19.87 18.76
C MET A 417 -4.40 20.72 19.96
N HIS A 418 -5.07 21.85 19.72
CA HIS A 418 -5.52 22.75 20.79
C HIS A 418 -6.79 22.24 21.51
N ALA A 419 -7.53 21.33 20.90
CA ALA A 419 -8.65 20.65 21.54
C ALA A 419 -8.22 19.46 22.42
N GLY A 420 -6.92 19.22 22.62
CA GLY A 420 -6.41 18.12 23.43
C GLY A 420 -6.65 16.73 22.81
N ARG A 421 -6.99 16.68 21.51
CA ARG A 421 -7.36 15.44 20.79
C ARG A 421 -6.20 14.96 19.91
N SER A 422 -5.19 14.36 20.53
CA SER A 422 -4.17 13.61 19.80
C SER A 422 -4.67 12.19 19.49
N SER A 423 -5.67 12.04 18.59
CA SER A 423 -5.96 10.72 18.08
C SER A 423 -4.94 10.40 16.96
N THR A 424 -4.11 9.40 17.20
CA THR A 424 -3.07 8.92 16.29
C THR A 424 -3.58 8.57 14.88
N GLY A 425 -4.86 8.26 14.72
CA GLY A 425 -5.47 7.94 13.43
C GLY A 425 -5.72 9.17 12.54
N VAL A 426 -6.08 10.31 13.11
CA VAL A 426 -6.33 11.55 12.34
C VAL A 426 -5.00 12.26 12.04
N ALA A 427 -4.05 12.20 12.97
CA ALA A 427 -2.72 12.78 12.78
C ALA A 427 -1.94 12.14 11.61
N SER A 428 -2.05 10.83 11.41
CA SER A 428 -1.38 10.14 10.29
C SER A 428 -1.97 10.53 8.93
N GLY A 429 -3.30 10.66 8.82
CA GLY A 429 -3.96 11.06 7.57
C GLY A 429 -3.64 12.51 7.18
N ILE A 430 -3.71 13.44 8.13
CA ILE A 430 -3.40 14.86 7.90
C ILE A 430 -1.90 15.04 7.63
N THR A 431 -1.02 14.30 8.31
CA THR A 431 0.43 14.33 8.06
C THR A 431 0.73 13.86 6.64
N SER A 432 0.07 12.82 6.15
CA SER A 432 0.23 12.33 4.77
C SER A 432 -0.27 13.34 3.74
N ALA A 433 -1.39 14.02 3.99
CA ALA A 433 -1.94 15.05 3.10
C ALA A 433 -1.03 16.30 3.05
N VAL A 434 -0.56 16.77 4.20
CA VAL A 434 0.36 17.93 4.28
C VAL A 434 1.71 17.62 3.66
N ILE A 435 2.25 16.42 3.91
CA ILE A 435 3.50 15.96 3.30
C ILE A 435 3.32 15.78 1.78
N SER A 436 2.20 15.20 1.33
CA SER A 436 1.87 15.07 -0.10
C SER A 436 1.75 16.43 -0.79
N THR A 437 1.14 17.41 -0.16
CA THR A 437 1.00 18.77 -0.71
C THR A 437 2.34 19.51 -0.70
N ALA A 438 3.14 19.38 0.35
CA ALA A 438 4.49 19.94 0.41
C ALA A 438 5.45 19.22 -0.56
N MET A 439 5.32 17.91 -0.77
CA MET A 439 6.13 17.12 -1.68
C MET A 439 5.78 17.29 -3.15
N LYS A 440 4.58 17.76 -3.52
CA LYS A 440 4.28 18.16 -4.91
C LYS A 440 5.16 19.31 -5.41
N TRP A 441 5.88 19.99 -4.51
CA TRP A 441 6.80 21.08 -4.82
C TRP A 441 8.28 20.70 -4.70
N SER A 442 8.61 19.46 -4.35
CA SER A 442 9.97 18.92 -4.34
C SER A 442 10.03 17.71 -5.27
N PRO A 443 11.00 17.61 -6.20
CA PRO A 443 11.23 16.36 -6.91
C PRO A 443 11.50 15.28 -5.87
N ARG A 444 10.73 14.21 -5.89
CA ARG A 444 10.77 13.11 -4.92
C ARG A 444 12.19 12.56 -4.81
N PRO A 445 12.80 12.50 -3.63
CA PRO A 445 13.85 11.53 -3.42
C PRO A 445 13.17 10.14 -3.40
N ASN A 446 13.70 9.22 -4.20
CA ASN A 446 13.30 7.81 -4.15
C ASN A 446 13.70 7.23 -2.79
N TRP A 447 12.78 7.24 -1.84
CA TRP A 447 12.93 6.46 -0.61
C TRP A 447 12.36 5.07 -0.88
N PRO A 448 13.14 4.01 -0.70
CA PRO A 448 12.59 2.66 -0.75
C PRO A 448 11.67 2.46 0.46
N THR A 449 10.44 2.10 0.19
CA THR A 449 9.54 1.54 1.20
C THR A 449 10.12 0.23 1.69
N THR A 450 10.49 0.18 2.96
CA THR A 450 10.86 -1.04 3.68
C THR A 450 9.67 -1.99 3.83
#